data_293faeb9385e9e32ad1ed88b2ee6af70
#
_entry.id   293faeb9385e9e32ad1ed88b2ee6af70
#
_cell.length_a   1.000
_cell.length_b   1.000
_cell.length_c   1.000
_cell.angle_alpha   90.00
_cell.angle_beta   90.00
_cell.angle_gamma   90.00
#
_symmetry.space_group_name_H-M   'P 1'
#
loop_
_entity.id
_entity.type
_entity.pdbx_description
1 polymer ?
#
loop_
_entity_poly.entity_id
_entity_poly.type
_entity_poly.pdbx_seq_one_letter_code
_entity_poly.pdbx_strand_id
1 'polypeptide(L)'
;MQNALSKIVTIQKSGKAVGIYSACSANPFVIEAVLKKGLEDNSCVLIESTANQCDQFGGYTGMKPVDFRNYVYEIADKLGFDKKKIFLGGDHLGPLTWTALNEKEAMANAEVLIDAYVSAGFTKIHVDTSMKVNDDDPNVRLSDETIARRGVHLVKVAENAFKKLK
;
A
#
# COMPACT_ATOMS: atom_id res chain seq x y z
N MET A 1 7.07 -3.86 20.35
CA MET A 1 7.59 -2.48 20.09
C MET A 1 6.60 -1.71 19.24
N GLN A 2 6.26 -0.49 19.65
CA GLN A 2 5.40 0.39 18.86
C GLN A 2 6.18 0.83 17.62
N ASN A 3 5.64 0.63 16.41
CA ASN A 3 6.33 1.05 15.20
C ASN A 3 6.34 2.59 15.07
N ALA A 4 7.24 3.15 14.24
CA ALA A 4 7.40 4.61 14.14
C ALA A 4 6.15 5.31 13.56
N LEU A 5 5.39 4.66 12.67
CA LEU A 5 4.11 5.21 12.17
C LEU A 5 3.09 5.37 13.30
N SER A 6 2.97 4.37 14.18
CA SER A 6 2.09 4.46 15.36
C SER A 6 2.50 5.61 16.29
N LYS A 7 3.81 5.87 16.44
CA LYS A 7 4.31 7.02 17.21
C LYS A 7 3.92 8.34 16.57
N ILE A 8 4.09 8.48 15.26
CA ILE A 8 3.69 9.68 14.50
C ILE A 8 2.20 9.95 14.72
N VAL A 9 1.34 8.94 14.55
CA VAL A 9 -0.11 9.07 14.79
C VAL A 9 -0.42 9.50 16.22
N THR A 10 0.24 8.92 17.22
CA THR A 10 0.04 9.28 18.64
C THR A 10 0.44 10.73 18.90
N ILE A 11 1.58 11.17 18.38
CA ILE A 11 2.07 12.53 18.54
C ILE A 11 1.14 13.53 17.84
N GLN A 12 0.72 13.24 16.61
CA GLN A 12 -0.22 14.07 15.86
C GLN A 12 -1.56 14.21 16.60
N LYS A 13 -2.10 13.13 17.13
CA LYS A 13 -3.34 13.16 17.95
C LYS A 13 -3.19 13.94 19.27
N SER A 14 -1.97 14.15 19.75
CA SER A 14 -1.70 15.01 20.92
C SER A 14 -1.62 16.51 20.56
N GLY A 15 -1.92 16.89 19.33
CA GLY A 15 -1.93 18.28 18.86
C GLY A 15 -0.58 18.81 18.36
N LYS A 16 0.45 17.96 18.26
CA LYS A 16 1.75 18.36 17.70
C LYS A 16 1.74 18.16 16.18
N ALA A 17 2.24 19.16 15.46
CA ALA A 17 2.40 19.12 14.01
C ALA A 17 3.54 18.17 13.64
N VAL A 18 3.20 16.92 13.34
CA VAL A 18 4.13 15.90 12.82
C VAL A 18 3.47 15.16 11.68
N GLY A 19 4.26 14.63 10.76
CA GLY A 19 3.78 13.82 9.64
C GLY A 19 4.91 13.06 8.98
N ILE A 20 4.55 12.25 8.01
CA ILE A 20 5.45 11.61 7.07
C ILE A 20 4.82 11.78 5.68
N TYR A 21 5.60 12.21 4.71
CA TYR A 21 5.11 12.23 3.33
C TYR A 21 5.12 10.82 2.74
N SER A 22 4.18 10.57 1.85
CA SER A 22 4.05 9.31 1.12
C SER A 22 4.56 9.51 -0.31
N ALA A 23 5.60 8.78 -0.68
CA ALA A 23 6.14 8.78 -2.03
C ALA A 23 5.61 7.58 -2.82
N CYS A 24 4.46 7.77 -3.48
CA CYS A 24 3.85 6.74 -4.32
C CYS A 24 4.47 6.77 -5.73
N SER A 25 5.55 6.02 -5.91
CA SER A 25 6.29 5.99 -7.19
C SER A 25 7.14 4.73 -7.33
N ALA A 26 7.20 4.21 -8.57
CA ALA A 26 8.14 3.16 -8.98
C ALA A 26 9.35 3.71 -9.76
N ASN A 27 9.45 5.04 -9.91
CA ASN A 27 10.57 5.66 -10.61
C ASN A 27 11.84 5.64 -9.73
N PRO A 28 12.99 5.10 -10.20
CA PRO A 28 14.20 4.98 -9.41
C PRO A 28 14.74 6.33 -8.91
N PHE A 29 14.66 7.37 -9.72
CA PHE A 29 15.15 8.70 -9.35
C PHE A 29 14.30 9.32 -8.23
N VAL A 30 12.98 9.07 -8.24
CA VAL A 30 12.08 9.54 -7.17
C VAL A 30 12.38 8.80 -5.87
N ILE A 31 12.50 7.47 -5.93
CA ILE A 31 12.83 6.65 -4.74
C ILE A 31 14.21 7.06 -4.18
N GLU A 32 15.20 7.25 -5.04
CA GLU A 32 16.53 7.70 -4.65
C GLU A 32 16.50 9.09 -3.96
N ALA A 33 15.74 10.03 -4.51
CA ALA A 33 15.59 11.37 -3.93
C ALA A 33 14.92 11.32 -2.54
N VAL A 34 13.88 10.49 -2.39
CA VAL A 34 13.21 10.26 -1.09
C VAL A 34 14.16 9.68 -0.06
N LEU A 35 14.95 8.68 -0.42
CA LEU A 35 15.93 8.06 0.47
C LEU A 35 17.06 9.04 0.84
N LYS A 36 17.59 9.80 -0.12
CA LYS A 36 18.58 10.84 0.14
C LYS A 36 18.06 11.89 1.12
N LYS A 37 16.81 12.35 0.91
CA LYS A 37 16.18 13.29 1.84
C LYS A 37 16.01 12.69 3.22
N GLY A 38 15.62 11.42 3.32
CA GLY A 38 15.55 10.69 4.58
C GLY A 38 16.90 10.58 5.31
N LEU A 39 18.03 10.45 4.58
CA LEU A 39 19.38 10.50 5.15
C LEU A 39 19.71 11.88 5.70
N GLU A 40 19.47 12.94 4.93
CA GLU A 40 19.71 14.33 5.34
C GLU A 40 18.94 14.68 6.61
N ASP A 41 17.66 14.31 6.67
CA ASP A 41 16.77 14.63 7.79
C ASP A 41 16.90 13.62 8.95
N ASN A 42 17.69 12.57 8.78
CA ASN A 42 17.76 11.43 9.70
C ASN A 42 16.37 10.85 10.04
N SER A 43 15.46 10.83 9.08
CA SER A 43 14.05 10.48 9.23
C SER A 43 13.68 9.13 8.65
N CYS A 44 12.50 8.63 9.02
CA CYS A 44 11.85 7.52 8.31
C CYS A 44 11.25 8.03 7.00
N VAL A 45 11.14 7.13 6.02
CA VAL A 45 10.49 7.37 4.72
C VAL A 45 9.35 6.38 4.50
N LEU A 46 8.31 6.82 3.80
CA LEU A 46 7.21 5.96 3.35
C LEU A 46 7.22 5.94 1.82
N ILE A 47 7.46 4.76 1.26
CA ILE A 47 7.48 4.52 -0.19
C ILE A 47 6.32 3.59 -0.51
N GLU A 48 5.50 3.98 -1.48
CA GLU A 48 4.26 3.29 -1.79
C GLU A 48 4.18 2.90 -3.26
N SER A 49 3.36 1.88 -3.52
CA SER A 49 2.92 1.52 -4.87
C SER A 49 1.42 1.26 -4.90
N THR A 50 0.80 1.58 -6.03
CA THR A 50 -0.61 1.26 -6.32
C THR A 50 -0.73 -0.13 -6.97
N ALA A 51 -1.96 -0.68 -7.00
CA ALA A 51 -2.26 -1.91 -7.73
C ALA A 51 -1.89 -1.83 -9.23
N ASN A 52 -2.03 -0.66 -9.86
CA ASN A 52 -1.64 -0.47 -11.26
C ASN A 52 -0.13 -0.59 -11.47
N GLN A 53 0.67 -0.12 -10.51
CA GLN A 53 2.12 -0.19 -10.56
C GLN A 53 2.63 -1.60 -10.29
N CYS A 54 2.04 -2.26 -9.31
CA CYS A 54 2.54 -3.50 -8.74
C CYS A 54 1.37 -4.32 -8.22
N ASP A 55 1.16 -5.50 -8.77
CA ASP A 55 0.13 -6.43 -8.32
C ASP A 55 0.66 -7.87 -8.34
N GLN A 56 -0.19 -8.86 -8.04
CA GLN A 56 0.17 -10.27 -8.09
C GLN A 56 0.56 -10.78 -9.49
N PHE A 57 0.24 -10.04 -10.54
CA PHE A 57 0.59 -10.34 -11.94
C PHE A 57 1.76 -9.50 -12.44
N GLY A 58 2.17 -8.45 -11.70
CA GLY A 58 3.29 -7.58 -12.01
C GLY A 58 2.92 -6.12 -12.28
N GLY A 59 1.64 -5.80 -12.48
CA GLY A 59 1.21 -4.44 -12.85
C GLY A 59 1.92 -3.92 -14.12
N TYR A 60 1.94 -2.60 -14.34
CA TYR A 60 2.66 -2.05 -15.50
C TYR A 60 4.19 -2.04 -15.33
N THR A 61 4.69 -2.19 -14.12
CA THR A 61 6.14 -2.23 -13.86
C THR A 61 6.75 -3.62 -14.08
N GLY A 62 5.94 -4.67 -14.19
CA GLY A 62 6.37 -6.06 -14.19
C GLY A 62 6.75 -6.59 -12.82
N MET A 63 6.60 -5.80 -11.75
CA MET A 63 6.99 -6.17 -10.38
C MET A 63 5.78 -6.68 -9.58
N LYS A 64 5.93 -7.81 -8.93
CA LYS A 64 5.05 -8.25 -7.84
C LYS A 64 5.42 -7.51 -6.54
N PRO A 65 4.58 -7.50 -5.50
CA PRO A 65 4.88 -6.78 -4.25
C PRO A 65 6.24 -7.13 -3.63
N VAL A 66 6.65 -8.38 -3.68
CA VAL A 66 7.97 -8.81 -3.19
C VAL A 66 9.11 -8.22 -4.04
N ASP A 67 8.92 -8.12 -5.36
CA ASP A 67 9.92 -7.56 -6.26
C ASP A 67 10.07 -6.06 -6.06
N PHE A 68 8.95 -5.34 -5.88
CA PHE A 68 8.96 -3.92 -5.56
C PHE A 68 9.68 -3.64 -4.24
N ARG A 69 9.40 -4.43 -3.19
CA ARG A 69 10.16 -4.33 -1.93
C ARG A 69 11.66 -4.49 -2.16
N ASN A 70 12.06 -5.54 -2.88
CA ASN A 70 13.48 -5.83 -3.12
C ASN A 70 14.12 -4.70 -3.93
N TYR A 71 13.42 -4.19 -4.94
CA TYR A 71 13.86 -3.06 -5.74
C TYR A 71 14.10 -1.79 -4.90
N VAL A 72 13.19 -1.44 -4.00
CA VAL A 72 13.38 -0.31 -3.07
C VAL A 72 14.58 -0.56 -2.16
N TYR A 73 14.73 -1.79 -1.64
CA TYR A 73 15.83 -2.16 -0.76
C TYR A 73 17.19 -2.14 -1.46
N GLU A 74 17.26 -2.53 -2.73
CA GLU A 74 18.50 -2.42 -3.53
C GLU A 74 18.95 -0.96 -3.71
N ILE A 75 18.01 -0.04 -3.92
CA ILE A 75 18.33 1.40 -3.99
C ILE A 75 18.79 1.90 -2.62
N ALA A 76 18.14 1.47 -1.54
CA ALA A 76 18.52 1.82 -0.17
C ALA A 76 19.92 1.33 0.17
N ASP A 77 20.30 0.10 -0.19
CA ASP A 77 21.62 -0.47 0.02
C ASP A 77 22.72 0.34 -0.68
N LYS A 78 22.47 0.74 -1.94
CA LYS A 78 23.41 1.58 -2.70
C LYS A 78 23.68 2.94 -2.05
N LEU A 79 22.70 3.47 -1.31
CA LEU A 79 22.77 4.76 -0.63
C LEU A 79 23.23 4.62 0.83
N GLY A 80 23.35 3.42 1.38
CA GLY A 80 23.61 3.19 2.80
C GLY A 80 22.45 3.58 3.71
N PHE A 81 21.20 3.54 3.20
CA PHE A 81 20.00 3.88 3.97
C PHE A 81 19.57 2.69 4.84
N ASP A 82 19.29 2.94 6.12
CA ASP A 82 18.80 1.90 7.05
C ASP A 82 17.38 1.45 6.67
N LYS A 83 17.25 0.22 6.19
CA LYS A 83 15.97 -0.39 5.82
C LYS A 83 14.94 -0.40 6.95
N LYS A 84 15.36 -0.36 8.22
CA LYS A 84 14.45 -0.26 9.37
C LYS A 84 13.72 1.08 9.43
N LYS A 85 14.19 2.08 8.71
CA LYS A 85 13.55 3.38 8.55
C LYS A 85 12.66 3.49 7.31
N ILE A 86 12.57 2.44 6.50
CA ILE A 86 11.68 2.38 5.32
C ILE A 86 10.36 1.75 5.73
N PHE A 87 9.28 2.50 5.52
CA PHE A 87 7.93 1.94 5.49
C PHE A 87 7.53 1.71 4.05
N LEU A 88 7.03 0.51 3.76
CA LEU A 88 6.42 0.21 2.47
C LEU A 88 4.90 0.29 2.61
N GLY A 89 4.27 0.98 1.67
CA GLY A 89 2.83 1.17 1.63
C GLY A 89 2.20 0.67 0.34
N GLY A 90 1.06 0.01 0.46
CA GLY A 90 0.14 -0.19 -0.64
C GLY A 90 -0.85 0.97 -0.67
N ASP A 91 -1.01 1.62 -1.83
CA ASP A 91 -1.85 2.78 -1.99
C ASP A 91 -3.02 2.50 -2.93
N HIS A 92 -4.24 2.85 -2.50
CA HIS A 92 -5.49 2.56 -3.21
C HIS A 92 -5.64 1.08 -3.60
N LEU A 93 -5.33 0.17 -2.67
CA LEU A 93 -5.50 -1.26 -2.91
C LEU A 93 -6.98 -1.66 -2.83
N GLY A 94 -7.46 -2.28 -3.90
CA GLY A 94 -8.85 -2.68 -4.02
C GLY A 94 -9.16 -3.23 -5.42
N PRO A 95 -10.43 -3.24 -5.85
CA PRO A 95 -10.83 -3.83 -7.11
C PRO A 95 -10.54 -2.97 -8.35
N LEU A 96 -9.89 -1.80 -8.22
CA LEU A 96 -9.69 -0.82 -9.29
C LEU A 96 -9.15 -1.42 -10.60
N THR A 97 -8.18 -2.32 -10.52
CA THR A 97 -7.54 -2.93 -11.69
C THR A 97 -8.47 -3.91 -12.42
N TRP A 98 -9.52 -4.36 -11.76
CA TRP A 98 -10.45 -5.39 -12.24
C TRP A 98 -11.90 -4.91 -12.36
N THR A 99 -12.12 -3.63 -12.62
CA THR A 99 -13.47 -3.04 -12.73
C THR A 99 -14.31 -3.61 -13.88
N ALA A 100 -13.68 -4.25 -14.87
CA ALA A 100 -14.38 -4.94 -15.95
C ALA A 100 -14.97 -6.31 -15.52
N LEU A 101 -14.62 -6.81 -14.35
CA LEU A 101 -15.14 -8.06 -13.78
C LEU A 101 -16.34 -7.76 -12.87
N ASN A 102 -17.16 -8.78 -12.59
CA ASN A 102 -18.20 -8.67 -11.57
C ASN A 102 -17.60 -8.54 -10.15
N GLU A 103 -18.41 -8.16 -9.17
CA GLU A 103 -17.95 -7.94 -7.79
C GLU A 103 -17.20 -9.14 -7.22
N LYS A 104 -17.75 -10.34 -7.40
CA LYS A 104 -17.16 -11.56 -6.84
C LYS A 104 -15.74 -11.79 -7.36
N GLU A 105 -15.53 -11.64 -8.67
CA GLU A 105 -14.23 -11.87 -9.31
C GLU A 105 -13.25 -10.73 -9.03
N ALA A 106 -13.73 -9.48 -9.10
CA ALA A 106 -12.92 -8.30 -8.81
C ALA A 106 -12.42 -8.29 -7.36
N MET A 107 -13.31 -8.63 -6.41
CA MET A 107 -12.94 -8.72 -4.99
C MET A 107 -12.02 -9.91 -4.72
N ALA A 108 -12.20 -11.06 -5.37
CA ALA A 108 -11.28 -12.19 -5.23
C ALA A 108 -9.85 -11.82 -5.68
N ASN A 109 -9.70 -11.07 -6.77
CA ASN A 109 -8.39 -10.54 -7.18
C ASN A 109 -7.84 -9.52 -6.17
N ALA A 110 -8.68 -8.64 -5.62
CA ALA A 110 -8.26 -7.68 -4.60
C ALA A 110 -7.81 -8.37 -3.29
N GLU A 111 -8.43 -9.48 -2.91
CA GLU A 111 -7.98 -10.30 -1.77
C GLU A 111 -6.56 -10.83 -1.98
N VAL A 112 -6.29 -11.42 -3.15
CA VAL A 112 -4.95 -11.92 -3.49
C VAL A 112 -3.92 -10.80 -3.51
N LEU A 113 -4.30 -9.62 -4.04
CA LEU A 113 -3.46 -8.42 -4.03
C LEU A 113 -3.08 -8.03 -2.59
N ILE A 114 -4.06 -7.88 -1.70
CA ILE A 114 -3.85 -7.49 -0.30
C ILE A 114 -2.96 -8.50 0.43
N ASP A 115 -3.25 -9.81 0.28
CA ASP A 115 -2.42 -10.86 0.90
C ASP A 115 -0.97 -10.79 0.40
N ALA A 116 -0.76 -10.57 -0.92
CA ALA A 116 0.57 -10.45 -1.51
C ALA A 116 1.36 -9.25 -0.96
N TYR A 117 0.71 -8.08 -0.80
CA TYR A 117 1.34 -6.90 -0.21
C TYR A 117 1.76 -7.14 1.24
N VAL A 118 0.84 -7.62 2.07
CA VAL A 118 1.13 -7.91 3.48
C VAL A 118 2.21 -8.97 3.61
N SER A 119 2.12 -10.06 2.85
CA SER A 119 3.12 -11.15 2.84
C SER A 119 4.50 -10.68 2.36
N ALA A 120 4.56 -9.68 1.49
CA ALA A 120 5.80 -9.04 1.08
C ALA A 120 6.39 -8.10 2.14
N GLY A 121 5.71 -7.85 3.27
CA GLY A 121 6.19 -7.02 4.36
C GLY A 121 5.80 -5.54 4.27
N PHE A 122 4.80 -5.19 3.47
CA PHE A 122 4.22 -3.86 3.47
C PHE A 122 3.47 -3.63 4.77
N THR A 123 3.70 -2.49 5.41
CA THR A 123 3.20 -2.18 6.76
C THR A 123 2.13 -1.10 6.80
N LYS A 124 1.92 -0.38 5.71
CA LYS A 124 0.78 0.52 5.49
C LYS A 124 -0.05 -0.03 4.33
N ILE A 125 -1.32 -0.28 4.57
CA ILE A 125 -2.26 -0.75 3.55
C ILE A 125 -3.41 0.25 3.48
N HIS A 126 -3.50 0.99 2.37
CA HIS A 126 -4.61 1.88 2.08
C HIS A 126 -5.60 1.11 1.21
N VAL A 127 -6.74 0.77 1.78
CA VAL A 127 -7.83 0.07 1.09
C VAL A 127 -8.74 1.10 0.43
N ASP A 128 -9.00 0.93 -0.86
CA ASP A 128 -9.98 1.71 -1.61
C ASP A 128 -10.96 0.79 -2.35
N THR A 129 -12.22 0.90 -2.00
CA THR A 129 -13.32 0.13 -2.58
C THR A 129 -14.42 1.05 -3.14
N SER A 130 -14.08 2.30 -3.43
CA SER A 130 -14.99 3.30 -3.98
C SER A 130 -15.26 3.13 -5.49
N MET A 131 -14.47 2.27 -6.16
CA MET A 131 -14.62 2.00 -7.59
C MET A 131 -15.79 1.05 -7.87
N LYS A 132 -16.56 1.38 -8.90
CA LYS A 132 -17.57 0.49 -9.44
C LYS A 132 -16.93 -0.69 -10.17
N VAL A 133 -17.59 -1.81 -10.13
CA VAL A 133 -17.27 -3.01 -10.91
C VAL A 133 -18.39 -3.29 -11.91
N ASN A 134 -18.23 -4.27 -12.79
CA ASN A 134 -19.07 -4.44 -13.96
C ASN A 134 -20.58 -4.67 -13.65
N ASP A 135 -20.91 -5.23 -12.51
CA ASP A 135 -22.29 -5.49 -12.07
C ASP A 135 -22.88 -4.38 -11.16
N ASP A 136 -22.13 -3.31 -10.89
CA ASP A 136 -22.67 -2.11 -10.25
C ASP A 136 -23.43 -1.24 -11.29
N ASP A 137 -24.55 -0.63 -10.89
CA ASP A 137 -25.29 0.28 -11.77
C ASP A 137 -24.42 1.49 -12.15
N PRO A 138 -24.11 1.68 -13.45
CA PRO A 138 -23.26 2.79 -13.90
C PRO A 138 -23.87 4.17 -13.64
N ASN A 139 -25.19 4.30 -13.52
CA ASN A 139 -25.91 5.56 -13.39
C ASN A 139 -26.13 5.99 -11.93
N VAL A 140 -25.92 5.09 -10.96
CA VAL A 140 -26.13 5.35 -9.54
C VAL A 140 -24.81 5.38 -8.81
N ARG A 141 -24.60 6.38 -7.94
CA ARG A 141 -23.43 6.40 -7.04
C ARG A 141 -23.41 5.14 -6.18
N LEU A 142 -22.22 4.56 -6.00
CA LEU A 142 -22.03 3.42 -5.12
C LEU A 142 -22.46 3.79 -3.69
N SER A 143 -23.26 2.95 -3.05
CA SER A 143 -23.73 3.23 -1.69
C SER A 143 -22.60 3.11 -0.68
N ASP A 144 -22.69 3.89 0.40
CA ASP A 144 -21.71 3.86 1.48
C ASP A 144 -21.64 2.47 2.15
N GLU A 145 -22.78 1.74 2.21
CA GLU A 145 -22.82 0.36 2.69
C GLU A 145 -22.03 -0.59 1.80
N THR A 146 -22.13 -0.45 0.48
CA THR A 146 -21.37 -1.30 -0.45
C THR A 146 -19.89 -1.03 -0.33
N ILE A 147 -19.48 0.25 -0.29
CA ILE A 147 -18.08 0.66 -0.10
C ILE A 147 -17.55 0.12 1.22
N ALA A 148 -18.28 0.31 2.31
CA ALA A 148 -17.88 -0.15 3.64
C ALA A 148 -17.79 -1.69 3.73
N ARG A 149 -18.77 -2.41 3.17
CA ARG A 149 -18.77 -3.88 3.14
C ARG A 149 -17.56 -4.43 2.41
N ARG A 150 -17.27 -3.93 1.21
CA ARG A 150 -16.08 -4.30 0.43
C ARG A 150 -14.79 -3.95 1.19
N GLY A 151 -14.72 -2.75 1.78
CA GLY A 151 -13.56 -2.28 2.53
C GLY A 151 -13.28 -3.11 3.77
N VAL A 152 -14.29 -3.38 4.60
CA VAL A 152 -14.16 -4.23 5.80
C VAL A 152 -13.69 -5.64 5.42
N HIS A 153 -14.17 -6.18 4.30
CA HIS A 153 -13.74 -7.48 3.81
C HIS A 153 -12.22 -7.50 3.54
N LEU A 154 -11.70 -6.52 2.79
CA LEU A 154 -10.27 -6.42 2.47
C LEU A 154 -9.40 -6.14 3.70
N VAL A 155 -9.87 -5.34 4.65
CA VAL A 155 -9.17 -5.13 5.93
C VAL A 155 -9.02 -6.45 6.69
N LYS A 156 -10.06 -7.29 6.73
CA LYS A 156 -9.98 -8.61 7.36
C LYS A 156 -8.95 -9.51 6.65
N VAL A 157 -8.85 -9.44 5.31
CA VAL A 157 -7.83 -10.16 4.56
C VAL A 157 -6.43 -9.71 4.97
N ALA A 158 -6.19 -8.39 5.03
CA ALA A 158 -4.91 -7.83 5.46
C ALA A 158 -4.52 -8.28 6.88
N GLU A 159 -5.46 -8.21 7.83
CA GLU A 159 -5.22 -8.66 9.20
C GLU A 159 -4.94 -10.16 9.31
N ASN A 160 -5.65 -10.98 8.55
CA ASN A 160 -5.42 -12.42 8.51
C ASN A 160 -4.07 -12.77 7.89
N ALA A 161 -3.68 -12.11 6.81
CA ALA A 161 -2.35 -12.24 6.21
C ALA A 161 -1.26 -11.86 7.24
N PHE A 162 -1.42 -10.75 7.94
CA PHE A 162 -0.47 -10.32 8.97
C PHE A 162 -0.36 -11.31 10.15
N LYS A 163 -1.46 -11.92 10.57
CA LYS A 163 -1.44 -12.95 11.63
C LYS A 163 -0.63 -14.18 11.24
N LYS A 164 -0.58 -14.54 9.95
CA LYS A 164 0.22 -15.68 9.45
C LYS A 164 1.73 -15.41 9.49
N LEU A 165 2.15 -14.13 9.60
CA LEU A 165 3.57 -13.74 9.65
C LEU A 165 4.15 -13.72 11.07
N LYS A 166 3.31 -13.91 12.08
CA LYS A 166 3.70 -13.96 13.51
C LYS A 166 3.90 -15.36 13.99
#